data_3dacddc3da41dcc0838d106c4dce261f
#
_entry.id   3dacddc3da41dcc0838d106c4dce261f
#
_cell.length_a   1.000
_cell.length_b   1.000
_cell.length_c   1.000
_cell.angle_alpha   90.00
_cell.angle_beta   90.00
_cell.angle_gamma   90.00
#
_symmetry.space_group_name_H-M   'P 1'
#
loop_
_entity.id
_entity.type
_entity.pdbx_description
1 polymer ?
#
loop_
_entity_poly.entity_id
_entity_poly.type
_entity_poly.pdbx_seq_one_letter_code
_entity_poly.pdbx_strand_id
1 'polypeptide(L)'
;MLQATRAGAFSSSYDITLDGRPLTRWHKSMWRVGGTFTLQGQRYDLRSNFWGTSFTMTDQSGAVVATAVNPNRRQWTVAVGPHQYEFRRRSWWRQHHDLIVNGQVVGYVGRPSAWRSTAVADLPTMPLAAQVFALVVALTTWDNAAAGAAAAGGAT
;
A
#
# COMPACT_ATOMS: atom_id res chain seq x y z
N MET A 1 5.19 8.50 11.25
CA MET A 1 3.94 7.87 10.76
C MET A 1 3.56 8.45 9.41
N LEU A 2 3.32 7.59 8.45
CA LEU A 2 2.80 8.00 7.15
C LEU A 2 1.28 8.09 7.19
N GLN A 3 0.73 9.05 6.47
CA GLN A 3 -0.70 9.20 6.27
C GLN A 3 -0.98 9.46 4.79
N ALA A 4 -1.87 8.66 4.21
CA ALA A 4 -2.34 8.85 2.85
C ALA A 4 -3.78 9.34 2.87
N THR A 5 -4.05 10.43 2.14
CA THR A 5 -5.39 11.01 2.00
C THR A 5 -5.69 11.19 0.53
N ARG A 6 -6.90 10.80 0.10
CA ARG A 6 -7.31 10.98 -1.29
C ARG A 6 -7.25 12.47 -1.66
N ALA A 7 -6.61 12.78 -2.80
CA ALA A 7 -6.36 14.16 -3.21
C ALA A 7 -7.63 14.93 -3.61
N GLY A 8 -8.75 14.23 -3.83
CA GLY A 8 -10.05 14.81 -4.14
C GLY A 8 -11.11 13.72 -4.20
N ALA A 9 -12.41 14.11 -4.15
CA ALA A 9 -13.52 13.16 -4.09
C ALA A 9 -13.55 12.17 -5.25
N PHE A 10 -13.09 12.59 -6.44
CA PHE A 10 -13.05 11.77 -7.66
C PHE A 10 -11.62 11.49 -8.13
N SER A 11 -10.63 11.81 -7.30
CA SER A 11 -9.22 11.60 -7.65
C SER A 11 -8.80 10.16 -7.43
N SER A 12 -7.97 9.64 -8.33
CA SER A 12 -7.27 8.37 -8.17
C SER A 12 -5.89 8.53 -7.50
N SER A 13 -5.57 9.75 -7.05
CA SER A 13 -4.31 10.07 -6.40
C SER A 13 -4.48 10.21 -4.90
N TYR A 14 -3.42 9.89 -4.16
CA TYR A 14 -3.32 10.07 -2.72
C TYR A 14 -2.15 10.96 -2.37
N ASP A 15 -2.41 11.98 -1.54
CA ASP A 15 -1.35 12.76 -0.93
C ASP A 15 -0.83 12.02 0.29
N ILE A 16 0.48 11.82 0.35
CA ILE A 16 1.14 11.09 1.44
C ILE A 16 1.99 12.08 2.24
N THR A 17 1.74 12.11 3.55
CA THR A 17 2.49 12.93 4.49
C THR A 17 3.30 12.04 5.43
N LEU A 18 4.41 12.58 5.94
CA LEU A 18 5.20 11.99 7.01
C LEU A 18 5.17 12.95 8.20
N ASP A 19 4.63 12.50 9.33
CA ASP A 19 4.48 13.29 10.56
C ASP A 19 3.82 14.64 10.29
N GLY A 20 2.80 14.65 9.44
CA GLY A 20 2.03 15.84 9.08
C GLY A 20 2.64 16.72 8.00
N ARG A 21 3.84 16.40 7.52
CA ARG A 21 4.52 17.18 6.46
C ARG A 21 4.35 16.49 5.11
N PRO A 22 4.09 17.23 4.02
CA PRO A 22 4.01 16.64 2.68
C PRO A 22 5.28 15.86 2.34
N LEU A 23 5.11 14.62 1.88
CA LEU A 23 6.22 13.75 1.50
C LEU A 23 6.21 13.44 0.01
N THR A 24 5.10 12.90 -0.50
CA THR A 24 4.96 12.50 -1.89
C THR A 24 3.48 12.38 -2.28
N ARG A 25 3.24 12.12 -3.55
CA ARG A 25 1.89 11.81 -4.05
C ARG A 25 1.93 10.48 -4.80
N TRP A 26 1.01 9.60 -4.46
CA TRP A 26 0.76 8.38 -5.19
C TRP A 26 -0.18 8.66 -6.36
N HIS A 27 0.29 8.39 -7.58
CA HIS A 27 -0.50 8.51 -8.81
C HIS A 27 -0.87 7.12 -9.30
N LYS A 28 -2.12 6.75 -9.12
CA LYS A 28 -2.65 5.48 -9.62
C LYS A 28 -2.70 5.52 -11.14
N SER A 29 -2.21 4.44 -11.79
CA SER A 29 -2.32 4.30 -13.23
C SER A 29 -3.78 4.07 -13.65
N MET A 30 -4.17 4.67 -14.78
CA MET A 30 -5.48 4.44 -15.40
C MET A 30 -5.51 3.20 -16.29
N TRP A 31 -4.36 2.71 -16.71
CA TRP A 31 -4.23 1.66 -17.72
C TRP A 31 -3.85 0.29 -17.15
N ARG A 32 -3.40 0.24 -15.90
CA ARG A 32 -2.95 -0.99 -15.25
C ARG A 32 -3.09 -0.88 -13.74
N VAL A 33 -3.06 -2.02 -13.06
CA VAL A 33 -3.01 -2.02 -11.59
C VAL A 33 -1.63 -1.64 -11.13
N GLY A 34 -1.53 -0.52 -10.43
CA GLY A 34 -0.30 0.08 -9.96
C GLY A 34 -0.29 1.58 -10.14
N GLY A 35 0.88 2.16 -10.20
CA GLY A 35 1.07 3.60 -10.34
C GLY A 35 2.50 4.01 -10.05
N THR A 36 2.68 5.29 -9.75
CA THR A 36 4.01 5.88 -9.50
C THR A 36 3.99 6.84 -8.33
N PHE A 37 5.15 7.00 -7.70
CA PHE A 37 5.42 8.09 -6.78
C PHE A 37 6.87 8.51 -6.88
N THR A 38 7.16 9.75 -6.47
CA THR A 38 8.53 10.29 -6.42
C THR A 38 8.89 10.60 -4.98
N LEU A 39 10.02 10.10 -4.53
CA LEU A 39 10.50 10.29 -3.16
C LEU A 39 11.95 10.75 -3.22
N GLN A 40 12.24 11.91 -2.61
CA GLN A 40 13.59 12.47 -2.57
C GLN A 40 14.23 12.57 -3.96
N GLY A 41 13.46 13.01 -4.95
CA GLY A 41 13.91 13.15 -6.33
C GLY A 41 13.99 11.86 -7.14
N GLN A 42 13.73 10.70 -6.54
CA GLN A 42 13.74 9.41 -7.20
C GLN A 42 12.33 8.92 -7.49
N ARG A 43 12.08 8.54 -8.74
CA ARG A 43 10.78 8.02 -9.16
C ARG A 43 10.74 6.50 -8.96
N TYR A 44 9.62 6.02 -8.43
CA TYR A 44 9.32 4.61 -8.25
C TYR A 44 8.08 4.24 -9.04
N ASP A 45 8.12 3.07 -9.66
CA ASP A 45 7.01 2.51 -10.43
C ASP A 45 6.53 1.21 -9.78
N LEU A 46 5.23 1.11 -9.52
CA LEU A 46 4.61 -0.08 -8.93
C LEU A 46 3.74 -0.76 -9.97
N ARG A 47 3.88 -2.08 -10.06
CA ARG A 47 3.08 -2.94 -10.94
C ARG A 47 2.58 -4.15 -10.18
N SER A 48 1.31 -4.48 -10.42
CA SER A 48 0.73 -5.74 -10.00
C SER A 48 0.79 -6.75 -11.13
N ASN A 49 0.86 -8.04 -10.79
CA ASN A 49 0.55 -9.09 -11.74
C ASN A 49 -0.95 -9.08 -12.07
N PHE A 50 -1.35 -9.86 -13.08
CA PHE A 50 -2.73 -9.89 -13.56
C PHE A 50 -3.74 -10.24 -12.44
N TRP A 51 -3.36 -11.12 -11.52
CA TRP A 51 -4.25 -11.62 -10.46
C TRP A 51 -4.27 -10.76 -9.20
N GLY A 52 -3.44 -9.72 -9.10
CA GLY A 52 -3.33 -8.89 -7.90
C GLY A 52 -2.69 -9.62 -6.71
N THR A 53 -1.99 -10.71 -6.96
CA THR A 53 -1.34 -11.51 -5.91
C THR A 53 0.10 -11.11 -5.65
N SER A 54 0.66 -10.24 -6.49
CA SER A 54 2.04 -9.77 -6.37
C SER A 54 2.15 -8.34 -6.87
N PHE A 55 2.89 -7.51 -6.12
CA PHE A 55 3.24 -6.15 -6.51
C PHE A 55 4.75 -6.01 -6.51
N THR A 56 5.29 -5.34 -7.52
CA THR A 56 6.72 -5.08 -7.63
C THR A 56 6.95 -3.58 -7.76
N MET A 57 7.89 -3.04 -6.98
CA MET A 57 8.35 -1.67 -7.07
C MET A 57 9.72 -1.63 -7.69
N THR A 58 9.86 -0.85 -8.76
CA THR A 58 11.14 -0.61 -9.44
C THR A 58 11.54 0.85 -9.32
N ASP A 59 12.85 1.10 -9.32
CA ASP A 59 13.40 2.45 -9.36
C ASP A 59 13.55 2.94 -10.81
N GLN A 60 14.12 4.13 -10.99
CA GLN A 60 14.34 4.74 -12.32
C GLN A 60 15.24 3.92 -13.22
N SER A 61 16.14 3.12 -12.66
CA SER A 61 17.03 2.24 -13.43
C SER A 61 16.36 0.93 -13.87
N GLY A 62 15.15 0.67 -13.37
CA GLY A 62 14.46 -0.60 -13.60
C GLY A 62 14.82 -1.68 -12.58
N ALA A 63 15.65 -1.38 -11.58
CA ALA A 63 16.00 -2.33 -10.53
C ALA A 63 14.83 -2.53 -9.58
N VAL A 64 14.58 -3.78 -9.17
CA VAL A 64 13.55 -4.12 -8.20
C VAL A 64 13.99 -3.68 -6.81
N VAL A 65 13.19 -2.80 -6.19
CA VAL A 65 13.45 -2.28 -4.84
C VAL A 65 12.68 -3.06 -3.79
N ALA A 66 11.44 -3.45 -4.07
CA ALA A 66 10.60 -4.17 -3.14
C ALA A 66 9.57 -5.03 -3.89
N THR A 67 9.14 -6.12 -3.26
CA THR A 67 8.10 -7.00 -3.80
C THR A 67 7.15 -7.38 -2.67
N ALA A 68 5.83 -7.24 -2.91
CA ALA A 68 4.79 -7.69 -2.01
C ALA A 68 4.12 -8.94 -2.58
N VAL A 69 3.90 -9.94 -1.75
CA VAL A 69 3.29 -11.21 -2.15
C VAL A 69 2.05 -11.47 -1.31
N ASN A 70 0.94 -11.78 -1.98
CA ASN A 70 -0.37 -12.12 -1.40
C ASN A 70 -0.98 -11.02 -0.51
N PRO A 71 -0.96 -9.72 -0.92
CA PRO A 71 -1.47 -8.65 -0.07
C PRO A 71 -2.99 -8.73 0.19
N ASN A 72 -3.71 -9.51 -0.61
CA ASN A 72 -5.14 -9.76 -0.44
C ASN A 72 -5.46 -10.90 0.54
N ARG A 73 -4.44 -11.58 1.06
CA ARG A 73 -4.60 -12.67 2.02
C ARG A 73 -4.41 -12.17 3.45
N ARG A 74 -4.82 -13.01 4.41
CA ARG A 74 -4.67 -12.71 5.84
C ARG A 74 -3.21 -12.46 6.20
N GLN A 75 -2.29 -13.17 5.57
CA GLN A 75 -0.86 -13.08 5.81
C GLN A 75 -0.17 -12.79 4.49
N TRP A 76 0.66 -11.75 4.47
CA TRP A 76 1.39 -11.35 3.28
C TRP A 76 2.77 -10.82 3.63
N THR A 77 3.64 -10.71 2.66
CA THR A 77 5.04 -10.37 2.87
C THR A 77 5.49 -9.27 1.95
N VAL A 78 6.44 -8.47 2.43
CA VAL A 78 7.19 -7.49 1.63
C VAL A 78 8.66 -7.84 1.72
N ALA A 79 9.29 -8.08 0.59
CA ALA A 79 10.73 -8.31 0.49
C ALA A 79 11.43 -7.03 0.03
N VAL A 80 12.47 -6.62 0.75
CA VAL A 80 13.30 -5.46 0.44
C VAL A 80 14.77 -5.89 0.53
N GLY A 81 15.41 -6.15 -0.62
CA GLY A 81 16.74 -6.75 -0.64
C GLY A 81 16.75 -8.10 0.10
N PRO A 82 17.68 -8.30 1.06
CA PRO A 82 17.73 -9.54 1.84
C PRO A 82 16.70 -9.60 2.98
N HIS A 83 16.00 -8.50 3.24
CA HIS A 83 15.03 -8.41 4.34
C HIS A 83 13.64 -8.79 3.89
N GLN A 84 12.93 -9.54 4.74
CA GLN A 84 11.54 -9.92 4.51
C GLN A 84 10.70 -9.47 5.70
N TYR A 85 9.61 -8.76 5.39
CA TYR A 85 8.68 -8.23 6.39
C TYR A 85 7.36 -8.96 6.28
N GLU A 86 6.85 -9.45 7.40
CA GLU A 86 5.58 -10.18 7.46
C GLU A 86 4.47 -9.26 7.95
N PHE A 87 3.36 -9.24 7.20
CA PHE A 87 2.14 -8.53 7.58
C PHE A 87 1.04 -9.54 7.85
N ARG A 88 0.24 -9.28 8.88
CA ARG A 88 -0.88 -10.12 9.25
C ARG A 88 -2.12 -9.26 9.49
N ARG A 89 -3.23 -9.61 8.82
CA ARG A 89 -4.50 -8.94 9.03
C ARG A 89 -4.98 -9.22 10.45
N ARG A 90 -5.33 -8.16 11.20
CA ARG A 90 -5.80 -8.27 12.57
C ARG A 90 -7.16 -8.96 12.66
N SER A 91 -8.08 -8.62 11.74
CA SER A 91 -9.38 -9.26 11.62
C SER A 91 -9.90 -9.12 10.19
N TRP A 92 -10.81 -10.00 9.77
CA TRP A 92 -11.29 -10.03 8.39
C TRP A 92 -12.15 -8.83 8.00
N TRP A 93 -12.79 -8.15 8.97
CA TRP A 93 -13.63 -6.96 8.71
C TRP A 93 -12.87 -5.65 8.86
N ARG A 94 -11.64 -5.66 9.35
CA ARG A 94 -10.84 -4.45 9.55
C ARG A 94 -9.77 -4.35 8.47
N GLN A 95 -9.68 -3.17 7.87
CA GLN A 95 -8.58 -2.82 7.00
C GLN A 95 -7.38 -2.42 7.87
N HIS A 96 -6.79 -3.41 8.54
CA HIS A 96 -5.69 -3.23 9.46
C HIS A 96 -4.77 -4.44 9.40
N HIS A 97 -3.50 -4.21 9.06
CA HIS A 97 -2.47 -5.23 8.97
C HIS A 97 -1.35 -4.89 9.93
N ASP A 98 -1.05 -5.80 10.84
CA ASP A 98 0.08 -5.68 11.76
C ASP A 98 1.37 -6.14 11.09
N LEU A 99 2.45 -5.39 11.29
CA LEU A 99 3.80 -5.82 10.94
C LEU A 99 4.34 -6.66 12.09
N ILE A 100 4.71 -7.91 11.78
CA ILE A 100 5.16 -8.89 12.76
C ILE A 100 6.67 -9.13 12.59
N VAL A 101 7.42 -8.97 13.65
CA VAL A 101 8.85 -9.32 13.72
C VAL A 101 9.07 -10.16 14.96
N ASN A 102 9.64 -11.37 14.78
CA ASN A 102 9.88 -12.32 15.88
C ASN A 102 8.62 -12.58 16.72
N GLY A 103 7.46 -12.70 16.07
CA GLY A 103 6.19 -12.95 16.73
C GLY A 103 5.57 -11.76 17.44
N GLN A 104 6.18 -10.59 17.37
CA GLN A 104 5.69 -9.37 18.02
C GLN A 104 5.24 -8.34 17.01
N VAL A 105 4.18 -7.60 17.34
CA VAL A 105 3.69 -6.47 16.54
C VAL A 105 4.63 -5.28 16.76
N VAL A 106 5.28 -4.83 15.68
CA VAL A 106 6.23 -3.71 15.72
C VAL A 106 5.77 -2.52 14.88
N GLY A 107 4.65 -2.64 14.20
CA GLY A 107 4.10 -1.59 13.36
C GLY A 107 2.78 -2.03 12.74
N TYR A 108 2.22 -1.17 11.89
CA TYR A 108 0.96 -1.49 11.22
C TYR A 108 0.71 -0.61 10.00
N VAL A 109 -0.16 -1.09 9.12
CA VAL A 109 -0.82 -0.32 8.05
C VAL A 109 -2.31 -0.47 8.27
N GLY A 110 -3.05 0.64 8.32
CA GLY A 110 -4.47 0.56 8.61
C GLY A 110 -5.27 1.75 8.09
N ARG A 111 -6.58 1.56 8.06
CA ARG A 111 -7.56 2.61 7.80
C ARG A 111 -8.36 2.81 9.07
N PRO A 112 -8.15 3.94 9.79
CA PRO A 112 -8.77 4.15 11.11
C PRO A 112 -10.29 4.20 11.08
N SER A 113 -10.86 4.63 9.93
CA SER A 113 -12.30 4.73 9.75
C SER A 113 -12.67 4.38 8.32
N ALA A 114 -13.68 3.53 8.16
CA ALA A 114 -14.24 3.17 6.85
C ALA A 114 -14.88 4.38 6.13
N TRP A 115 -15.22 5.43 6.87
CA TRP A 115 -15.86 6.64 6.35
C TRP A 115 -14.86 7.67 5.83
N ARG A 116 -13.57 7.50 6.08
CA ARG A 116 -12.53 8.44 5.65
C ARG A 116 -11.64 7.79 4.60
N SER A 117 -11.37 8.52 3.54
CA SER A 117 -10.44 8.12 2.48
C SER A 117 -8.98 8.28 2.95
N THR A 118 -8.71 7.96 4.21
CA THR A 118 -7.42 8.12 4.86
C THR A 118 -6.90 6.78 5.33
N ALA A 119 -5.64 6.49 5.03
CA ALA A 119 -4.93 5.34 5.56
C ALA A 119 -3.66 5.81 6.26
N VAL A 120 -3.19 5.02 7.21
CA VAL A 120 -1.99 5.33 8.00
C VAL A 120 -1.03 4.14 7.99
N ALA A 121 0.25 4.42 8.11
CA ALA A 121 1.27 3.40 8.27
C ALA A 121 2.31 3.87 9.30
N ASP A 122 2.56 3.01 10.27
CA ASP A 122 3.63 3.19 11.25
C ASP A 122 4.55 1.98 11.14
N LEU A 123 5.64 2.11 10.39
CA LEU A 123 6.52 1.01 9.99
C LEU A 123 7.98 1.39 10.28
N PRO A 124 8.34 1.59 11.56
CA PRO A 124 9.63 2.20 11.92
C PRO A 124 10.86 1.36 11.53
N THR A 125 10.70 0.06 11.33
CA THR A 125 11.80 -0.85 10.98
C THR A 125 12.07 -0.92 9.48
N MET A 126 11.21 -0.32 8.65
CA MET A 126 11.33 -0.38 7.19
C MET A 126 11.97 0.89 6.64
N PRO A 127 12.74 0.80 5.55
CA PRO A 127 13.19 1.98 4.81
C PRO A 127 11.99 2.80 4.30
N LEU A 128 12.16 4.12 4.17
CA LEU A 128 11.05 5.03 3.87
C LEU A 128 10.33 4.67 2.55
N ALA A 129 11.08 4.38 1.49
CA ALA A 129 10.47 3.98 0.21
C ALA A 129 9.64 2.69 0.35
N ALA A 130 10.11 1.74 1.16
CA ALA A 130 9.38 0.50 1.44
C ALA A 130 8.14 0.75 2.31
N GLN A 131 8.17 1.71 3.23
CA GLN A 131 6.99 2.13 3.99
C GLN A 131 5.91 2.67 3.06
N VAL A 132 6.27 3.56 2.14
CA VAL A 132 5.34 4.09 1.12
C VAL A 132 4.80 2.95 0.26
N PHE A 133 5.67 2.05 -0.18
CA PHE A 133 5.28 0.87 -0.95
C PHE A 133 4.22 0.02 -0.22
N ALA A 134 4.47 -0.35 1.03
CA ALA A 134 3.53 -1.16 1.82
C ALA A 134 2.17 -0.46 1.96
N LEU A 135 2.19 0.86 2.20
CA LEU A 135 0.97 1.67 2.33
C LEU A 135 0.16 1.67 1.02
N VAL A 136 0.80 1.92 -0.13
CA VAL A 136 0.08 1.97 -1.42
C VAL A 136 -0.35 0.59 -1.90
N VAL A 137 0.36 -0.48 -1.56
CA VAL A 137 -0.08 -1.86 -1.83
C VAL A 137 -1.38 -2.15 -1.06
N ALA A 138 -1.42 -1.81 0.21
CA ALA A 138 -2.62 -1.98 1.03
C ALA A 138 -3.80 -1.16 0.48
N LEU A 139 -3.58 0.13 0.17
CA LEU A 139 -4.59 1.00 -0.43
C LEU A 139 -5.14 0.42 -1.73
N THR A 140 -4.27 -0.02 -2.63
CA THR A 140 -4.67 -0.59 -3.93
C THR A 140 -5.49 -1.85 -3.73
N THR A 141 -5.10 -2.70 -2.80
CA THR A 141 -5.82 -3.93 -2.47
C THR A 141 -7.21 -3.63 -1.92
N TRP A 142 -7.32 -2.66 -1.01
CA TRP A 142 -8.61 -2.25 -0.45
C TRP A 142 -9.52 -1.58 -1.48
N ASP A 143 -8.97 -0.71 -2.34
CA ASP A 143 -9.73 -0.04 -3.40
C ASP A 143 -10.23 -1.05 -4.44
N ASN A 144 -9.42 -2.04 -4.80
CA ASN A 144 -9.82 -3.10 -5.73
C ASN A 144 -10.92 -3.98 -5.13
N ALA A 145 -10.83 -4.33 -3.84
CA ALA A 145 -11.86 -5.08 -3.14
C ALA A 145 -13.18 -4.31 -3.08
N ALA A 146 -13.14 -3.01 -2.82
CA ALA A 146 -14.31 -2.15 -2.80
C ALA A 146 -14.97 -2.04 -4.19
N ALA A 147 -14.16 -1.90 -5.26
CA ALA A 147 -14.64 -1.87 -6.63
C ALA A 147 -15.30 -3.19 -7.04
N GLY A 148 -14.71 -4.33 -6.66
CA GLY A 148 -15.28 -5.65 -6.88
C GLY A 148 -16.61 -5.84 -6.17
N ALA A 149 -16.72 -5.42 -4.93
CA ALA A 149 -17.97 -5.48 -4.15
C ALA A 149 -19.06 -4.61 -4.77
N ALA A 150 -18.73 -3.39 -5.22
CA ALA A 150 -19.67 -2.49 -5.89
C ALA A 150 -20.17 -3.09 -7.22
N ALA A 151 -19.29 -3.70 -8.00
CA ALA A 151 -19.67 -4.37 -9.25
C ALA A 151 -20.59 -5.57 -9.00
N ALA A 152 -20.32 -6.38 -7.98
CA ALA A 152 -21.17 -7.51 -7.60
C ALA A 152 -22.55 -7.04 -7.11
N GLY A 153 -22.61 -5.95 -6.34
CA GLY A 153 -23.87 -5.35 -5.88
C GLY A 153 -24.69 -4.76 -7.00
N GLY A 154 -24.07 -4.22 -8.06
CA GLY A 154 -24.73 -3.66 -9.23
C GLY A 154 -25.32 -4.71 -10.19
N ALA A 155 -24.98 -6.00 -10.04
CA ALA A 155 -25.45 -7.08 -10.89
C ALA A 155 -26.82 -7.63 -10.46
N THR A 156 -27.37 -7.15 -9.37
CA THR A 156 -28.70 -7.51 -8.90
C THR A 156 -29.71 -6.43 -9.30
#